data_6ba7e9be9a1d066ab64b03751df5c50e
#
_entry.id   6ba7e9be9a1d066ab64b03751df5c50e
#
_cell.length_a   1.000
_cell.length_b   1.000
_cell.length_c   1.000
_cell.angle_alpha   90.00
_cell.angle_beta   90.00
_cell.angle_gamma   90.00
#
_symmetry.space_group_name_H-M   'P 1'
#
loop_
_entity.id
_entity.type
_entity.pdbx_description
1 polymer ?
#
loop_
_entity_poly.entity_id
_entity_poly.type
_entity_poly.pdbx_seq_one_letter_code
_entity_poly.pdbx_strand_id
1 'polypeptide(L)'
;MTISLCMIVKNEEAVLARCLDSVRGAVDEIVIVDTGSTDRTKEIARGYTDKVFNFEWVDDFSAARNYAYAQATMDYQMWLDADDVLPPAEREKLLRL
;
A
#
# COMPACT_ATOMS: atom_id res chain seq x y z
N MET A 1 10.60 2.09 -15.92
CA MET A 1 9.22 1.66 -15.64
C MET A 1 8.85 2.03 -14.22
N THR A 2 7.68 2.62 -14.02
CA THR A 2 7.25 3.11 -12.71
C THR A 2 6.18 2.22 -12.11
N ILE A 3 6.20 2.09 -10.78
CA ILE A 3 5.34 1.16 -10.05
C ILE A 3 4.63 1.89 -8.92
N SER A 4 3.30 1.76 -8.86
CA SER A 4 2.48 2.17 -7.74
C SER A 4 2.18 0.95 -6.88
N LEU A 5 2.53 1.00 -5.60
CA LEU A 5 2.07 0.01 -4.64
C LEU A 5 0.72 0.48 -4.09
N CYS A 6 -0.30 -0.34 -4.24
CA CYS A 6 -1.63 -0.06 -3.73
C CYS A 6 -1.94 -1.01 -2.59
N MET A 7 -2.46 -0.49 -1.49
CA MET A 7 -2.82 -1.28 -0.32
C MET A 7 -4.15 -0.83 0.24
N ILE A 8 -4.92 -1.79 0.73
CA ILE A 8 -6.13 -1.55 1.50
C ILE A 8 -5.84 -2.05 2.91
N VAL A 9 -5.98 -1.19 3.90
CA VAL A 9 -5.58 -1.52 5.27
C VAL A 9 -6.70 -1.20 6.27
N LYS A 10 -6.72 -1.98 7.36
CA LYS A 10 -7.57 -1.71 8.53
C LYS A 10 -6.94 -2.37 9.75
N ASN A 11 -6.58 -1.54 10.75
CA ASN A 11 -6.02 -2.02 12.01
C ASN A 11 -4.78 -2.93 11.83
N GLU A 12 -3.80 -2.43 11.07
CA GLU A 12 -2.58 -3.15 10.73
C GLU A 12 -1.32 -2.54 11.37
N GLU A 13 -1.47 -1.83 12.49
CA GLU A 13 -0.33 -1.12 13.10
C GLU A 13 0.84 -2.02 13.47
N ALA A 14 0.57 -3.29 13.79
CA ALA A 14 1.63 -4.22 14.20
C ALA A 14 2.56 -4.65 13.06
N VAL A 15 2.08 -4.61 11.80
CA VAL A 15 2.79 -5.22 10.66
C VAL A 15 3.02 -4.26 9.49
N LEU A 16 2.31 -3.14 9.44
CA LEU A 16 2.35 -2.25 8.26
C LEU A 16 3.74 -1.69 8.00
N ALA A 17 4.45 -1.23 9.02
CA ALA A 17 5.79 -0.69 8.85
C ALA A 17 6.74 -1.71 8.25
N ARG A 18 6.67 -2.97 8.68
CA ARG A 18 7.49 -4.05 8.16
C ARG A 18 7.24 -4.27 6.67
N CYS A 19 5.97 -4.27 6.27
CA CYS A 19 5.61 -4.39 4.86
C CYS A 19 6.17 -3.22 4.04
N LEU A 20 5.95 -2.01 4.49
CA LEU A 20 6.38 -0.81 3.77
C LEU A 20 7.90 -0.69 3.70
N ASP A 21 8.60 -1.06 4.76
CA ASP A 21 10.07 -1.08 4.74
C ASP A 21 10.60 -2.06 3.70
N SER A 22 9.92 -3.19 3.49
CA SER A 22 10.37 -4.21 2.53
C SER A 22 10.29 -3.75 1.07
N VAL A 23 9.43 -2.77 0.76
CA VAL A 23 9.26 -2.25 -0.60
C VAL A 23 9.89 -0.88 -0.81
N ARG A 24 10.37 -0.24 0.27
CA ARG A 24 10.92 1.10 0.21
C ARG A 24 12.09 1.17 -0.77
N GLY A 25 12.00 2.11 -1.71
CA GLY A 25 13.00 2.24 -2.76
C GLY A 25 12.80 1.32 -3.96
N ALA A 26 11.92 0.33 -3.87
CA ALA A 26 11.62 -0.58 -4.97
C ALA A 26 10.38 -0.15 -5.77
N VAL A 27 9.54 0.71 -5.20
CA VAL A 27 8.35 1.25 -5.86
C VAL A 27 8.46 2.76 -5.93
N ASP A 28 7.74 3.37 -6.88
CA ASP A 28 7.81 4.82 -7.14
C ASP A 28 6.71 5.58 -6.41
N GLU A 29 5.63 4.90 -6.08
CA GLU A 29 4.47 5.52 -5.43
C GLU A 29 3.82 4.51 -4.49
N ILE A 30 3.38 4.98 -3.33
CA ILE A 30 2.63 4.15 -2.38
C ILE A 30 1.27 4.81 -2.16
N VAL A 31 0.20 4.07 -2.46
CA VAL A 31 -1.19 4.50 -2.27
C VAL A 31 -1.82 3.60 -1.21
N ILE A 32 -2.23 4.19 -0.11
CA ILE A 32 -2.83 3.45 0.99
C ILE A 32 -4.27 3.92 1.19
N VAL A 33 -5.19 2.97 1.15
CA VAL A 33 -6.62 3.20 1.40
C VAL A 33 -6.96 2.58 2.75
N ASP A 34 -7.34 3.42 3.69
CA ASP A 34 -7.72 2.99 5.04
C ASP A 34 -9.24 2.86 5.12
N THR A 35 -9.71 1.71 5.54
CA THR A 35 -11.13 1.39 5.58
C THR A 35 -11.75 1.49 6.97
N GLY A 36 -11.14 2.29 7.84
CA GLY A 36 -11.72 2.56 9.14
C GLY A 36 -10.87 2.09 10.32
N SER A 37 -9.55 2.24 10.24
CA SER A 37 -8.66 1.89 11.35
C SER A 37 -8.95 2.74 12.58
N THR A 38 -8.94 2.10 13.73
CA THR A 38 -9.09 2.73 15.05
C THR A 38 -7.77 2.78 15.81
N ASP A 39 -6.71 2.22 15.24
CA ASP A 39 -5.36 2.19 15.83
C ASP A 39 -4.45 3.20 15.12
N ARG A 40 -3.14 3.02 15.19
CA ARG A 40 -2.14 3.93 14.61
C ARG A 40 -1.80 3.63 13.15
N THR A 41 -2.57 2.81 12.47
CA THR A 41 -2.31 2.40 11.07
C THR A 41 -2.13 3.60 10.15
N LYS A 42 -3.06 4.57 10.19
CA LYS A 42 -2.96 5.77 9.32
C LYS A 42 -1.74 6.61 9.64
N GLU A 43 -1.40 6.74 10.91
CA GLU A 43 -0.24 7.49 11.34
C GLU A 43 1.05 6.86 10.82
N ILE A 44 1.16 5.53 10.90
CA ILE A 44 2.29 4.79 10.36
C ILE A 44 2.37 4.98 8.84
N ALA A 45 1.25 4.83 8.14
CA ALA A 45 1.19 4.99 6.70
C ALA A 45 1.68 6.38 6.25
N ARG A 46 1.31 7.42 6.96
CA ARG A 46 1.72 8.80 6.66
C ARG A 46 3.21 9.03 6.80
N GLY A 47 3.91 8.17 7.52
CA GLY A 47 5.37 8.20 7.59
C GLY A 47 6.07 7.71 6.32
N TYR A 48 5.33 7.05 5.42
CA TYR A 48 5.87 6.49 4.18
C TYR A 48 5.36 7.19 2.93
N THR A 49 4.16 7.76 2.99
CA THR A 49 3.53 8.38 1.81
C THR A 49 2.51 9.44 2.24
N ASP A 50 2.33 10.45 1.39
CA ASP A 50 1.27 11.44 1.56
C ASP A 50 -0.07 10.94 1.01
N LYS A 51 -0.05 9.86 0.23
CA LYS A 51 -1.25 9.32 -0.41
C LYS A 51 -1.94 8.29 0.48
N VAL A 52 -2.46 8.75 1.59
CA VAL A 52 -3.24 7.95 2.54
C VAL A 52 -4.67 8.46 2.49
N PHE A 53 -5.59 7.61 2.03
CA PHE A 53 -6.99 7.97 1.80
C PHE A 53 -7.91 7.20 2.75
N ASN A 54 -8.97 7.85 3.19
CA ASN A 54 -10.02 7.20 3.96
C ASN A 54 -11.12 6.72 3.00
N PHE A 55 -11.54 5.49 3.14
CA PHE A 55 -12.63 4.92 2.36
C PHE A 55 -13.55 4.16 3.29
N GLU A 56 -14.81 4.58 3.38
CA GLU A 56 -15.79 3.91 4.23
C GLU A 56 -16.06 2.51 3.68
N TRP A 57 -15.92 1.50 4.56
CA TRP A 57 -16.16 0.12 4.15
C TRP A 57 -17.65 -0.11 3.89
N VAL A 58 -17.96 -0.62 2.70
CA VAL A 58 -19.34 -0.84 2.24
C VAL A 58 -19.58 -2.32 1.90
N ASP A 59 -18.85 -3.23 2.53
CA ASP A 59 -18.91 -4.66 2.26
C ASP A 59 -18.61 -5.04 0.81
N ASP A 60 -17.85 -4.21 0.12
CA ASP A 60 -17.47 -4.44 -1.27
C ASP A 60 -15.97 -4.15 -1.43
N PHE A 61 -15.20 -5.22 -1.43
CA PHE A 61 -13.75 -5.12 -1.59
C PHE A 61 -13.38 -4.51 -2.94
N SER A 62 -14.16 -4.80 -3.98
CA SER A 62 -13.92 -4.25 -5.33
C SER A 62 -14.05 -2.73 -5.35
N ALA A 63 -14.99 -2.17 -4.57
CA ALA A 63 -15.15 -0.72 -4.49
C ALA A 63 -13.91 -0.05 -3.89
N ALA A 64 -13.36 -0.59 -2.80
CA ALA A 64 -12.15 -0.08 -2.19
C ALA A 64 -10.95 -0.22 -3.14
N ARG A 65 -10.86 -1.34 -3.82
CA ARG A 65 -9.79 -1.62 -4.78
C ARG A 65 -9.83 -0.65 -5.96
N ASN A 66 -11.01 -0.43 -6.52
CA ASN A 66 -11.18 0.53 -7.61
C ASN A 66 -10.86 1.95 -7.18
N TYR A 67 -11.20 2.30 -5.96
CA TYR A 67 -10.84 3.60 -5.41
C TYR A 67 -9.31 3.77 -5.34
N ALA A 68 -8.60 2.74 -4.87
CA ALA A 68 -7.14 2.76 -4.82
C ALA A 68 -6.53 2.88 -6.21
N TYR A 69 -7.05 2.13 -7.19
CA TYR A 69 -6.61 2.23 -8.58
C TYR A 69 -6.75 3.64 -9.14
N ALA A 70 -7.84 4.31 -8.81
CA ALA A 70 -8.09 5.67 -9.30
C ALA A 70 -7.06 6.68 -8.78
N GLN A 71 -6.41 6.39 -7.66
CA GLN A 71 -5.40 7.26 -7.07
C GLN A 71 -3.99 6.94 -7.57
N ALA A 72 -3.78 5.77 -8.16
CA ALA A 72 -2.46 5.36 -8.64
C ALA A 72 -2.13 6.02 -9.98
N THR A 73 -0.91 6.53 -10.13
CA THR A 73 -0.51 7.33 -11.29
C THR A 73 0.66 6.73 -12.08
N MET A 74 1.26 5.65 -11.60
CA MET A 74 2.43 5.05 -12.26
C MET A 74 2.04 4.02 -13.32
N ASP A 75 3.01 3.55 -14.10
CA ASP A 75 2.78 2.64 -15.22
C ASP A 75 2.21 1.28 -14.80
N TYR A 76 2.68 0.78 -13.67
CA TYR A 76 2.26 -0.51 -13.12
C TYR A 76 1.68 -0.35 -11.74
N GLN A 77 0.73 -1.22 -11.42
CA GLN A 77 0.11 -1.28 -10.10
C GLN A 77 0.42 -2.62 -9.46
N MET A 78 0.90 -2.57 -8.23
CA MET A 78 1.28 -3.74 -7.45
C MET A 78 0.46 -3.75 -6.17
N TRP A 79 0.09 -4.94 -5.71
CA TRP A 79 -0.69 -5.13 -4.49
C TRP A 79 0.05 -6.00 -3.49
N LEU A 80 0.04 -5.58 -2.23
CA LEU A 80 0.49 -6.38 -1.10
C LEU A 80 -0.52 -6.22 0.02
N ASP A 81 -0.67 -7.28 0.81
CA ASP A 81 -1.39 -7.19 2.08
C ASP A 81 -0.42 -6.68 3.15
N ALA A 82 -0.96 -6.03 4.18
CA ALA A 82 -0.12 -5.37 5.20
C ALA A 82 0.76 -6.36 5.98
N ASP A 83 0.37 -7.62 6.08
CA ASP A 83 1.16 -8.67 6.73
C ASP A 83 2.19 -9.33 5.83
N ASP A 84 2.24 -8.96 4.55
CA ASP A 84 3.23 -9.46 3.60
C ASP A 84 4.54 -8.70 3.74
N VAL A 85 5.63 -9.38 3.41
CA VAL A 85 6.96 -8.78 3.30
C VAL A 85 7.51 -9.15 1.92
N LEU A 86 7.97 -8.15 1.17
CA LEU A 86 8.56 -8.39 -0.14
C LEU A 86 9.93 -9.07 0.06
N PRO A 87 10.11 -10.32 -0.43
CA PRO A 87 11.39 -11.01 -0.30
C PRO A 87 12.51 -10.25 -1.03
N PRO A 88 13.77 -10.33 -0.56
CA PRO A 88 14.88 -9.64 -1.23
C PRO A 88 15.03 -10.01 -2.71
N ALA A 89 14.81 -11.25 -3.08
CA ALA A 89 14.90 -11.68 -4.48
C ALA A 89 13.83 -11.03 -5.35
N GLU A 90 12.60 -10.89 -4.84
CA GLU A 90 11.52 -10.21 -5.55
C GLU A 90 11.78 -8.70 -5.64
N ARG A 91 12.35 -8.12 -4.59
CA ARG A 91 12.72 -6.71 -4.58
C ARG A 91 13.75 -6.41 -5.66
N GLU A 92 14.75 -7.27 -5.82
CA GLU A 92 15.74 -7.12 -6.89
C GLU A 92 15.10 -7.17 -8.27
N LYS A 93 14.13 -8.06 -8.48
CA LYS A 93 13.41 -8.14 -9.75
C LYS A 93 12.69 -6.84 -10.08
N LEU A 94 12.06 -6.22 -9.08
CA LEU A 94 11.39 -4.93 -9.28
C LEU A 94 12.38 -3.83 -9.65
N LEU A 95 13.55 -3.82 -9.03
CA LEU A 95 14.58 -2.81 -9.31
C LEU A 95 15.16 -2.90 -10.71
N ARG A 96 15.00 -4.06 -11.37
CA ARG A 96 15.49 -4.28 -12.74
C ARG A 96 14.48 -3.96 -13.83
N LEU A 97 13.26 -3.61 -13.45
CA LEU A 97 12.21 -3.29 -14.44
C LEU A 97 12.43 -1.95 -15.14
#